data_f4110e93816bcd4d8e8c6c8fb0d58258
#
_entry.id   f4110e93816bcd4d8e8c6c8fb0d58258
#
_cell.length_a   1.000
_cell.length_b   1.000
_cell.length_c   1.000
_cell.angle_alpha   90.00
_cell.angle_beta   90.00
_cell.angle_gamma   90.00
#
_symmetry.space_group_name_H-M   'P 1'
#
loop_
_entity.id
_entity.type
_entity.pdbx_description
1 polymer ?
#
loop_
_entity_poly.entity_id
_entity_poly.type
_entity_poly.pdbx_seq_one_letter_code
_entity_poly.pdbx_strand_id
1 'polypeptide(L)'
;MTKLPNKAKVVIIGGGIHGLSTAWKLSETYKNPGDIVVLEKKDTAAGASGIACGVIRNNYFQPAMRELMAHSVSVWESDPKAFKYNPVGYLQISPEVMHEDVASIYEQQKAIGYESVFIEGEKDCTNYMKGIFDDWQAQGITSVLHEKKGGYAFNKDSIKALESKSTSNGVQVMKGVKVTGFKKGSNSQAVTGVETDKGIIECEQV
;
A
#
# COMPACT_ATOMS: atom_id res chain seq x y z
N MET A 1 -28.13 6.56 -9.00
CA MET A 1 -26.94 7.35 -8.62
C MET A 1 -27.09 7.74 -7.16
N THR A 2 -26.13 7.42 -6.32
CA THR A 2 -26.16 7.80 -4.90
C THR A 2 -26.05 9.32 -4.81
N LYS A 3 -26.96 9.96 -4.06
CA LYS A 3 -26.99 11.41 -3.87
C LYS A 3 -25.76 11.86 -3.09
N LEU A 4 -25.12 12.96 -3.48
CA LEU A 4 -24.01 13.57 -2.75
C LEU A 4 -24.46 13.94 -1.34
N PRO A 5 -23.77 13.53 -0.26
CA PRO A 5 -24.13 13.96 1.10
C PRO A 5 -23.82 15.46 1.27
N ASN A 6 -24.66 16.17 2.01
CA ASN A 6 -24.42 17.58 2.31
C ASN A 6 -23.36 17.80 3.38
N LYS A 7 -23.14 16.77 4.25
CA LYS A 7 -22.19 16.84 5.37
C LYS A 7 -21.45 15.50 5.54
N ALA A 8 -20.22 15.59 5.98
CA ALA A 8 -19.40 14.47 6.41
C ALA A 8 -18.53 14.91 7.60
N LYS A 9 -18.01 14.00 8.39
CA LYS A 9 -16.92 14.33 9.34
C LYS A 9 -15.58 14.33 8.63
N VAL A 10 -15.33 13.30 7.82
CA VAL A 10 -14.08 13.15 7.08
C VAL A 10 -14.41 13.00 5.60
N VAL A 11 -13.76 13.79 4.76
CA VAL A 11 -13.75 13.63 3.31
C VAL A 11 -12.35 13.21 2.87
N ILE A 12 -12.26 12.06 2.22
CA ILE A 12 -11.02 11.52 1.65
C ILE A 12 -11.05 11.71 0.14
N ILE A 13 -10.04 12.35 -0.41
CA ILE A 13 -9.95 12.64 -1.85
C ILE A 13 -9.05 11.61 -2.54
N GLY A 14 -9.67 10.78 -3.38
CA GLY A 14 -9.02 9.75 -4.17
C GLY A 14 -9.34 8.33 -3.72
N GLY A 15 -9.84 7.51 -4.64
CA GLY A 15 -10.17 6.09 -4.47
C GLY A 15 -9.00 5.15 -4.84
N GLY A 16 -7.76 5.56 -4.55
CA GLY A 16 -6.56 4.73 -4.69
C GLY A 16 -6.22 3.99 -3.40
N ILE A 17 -5.03 3.34 -3.39
CA ILE A 17 -4.57 2.54 -2.24
C ILE A 17 -4.53 3.36 -0.94
N HIS A 18 -4.01 4.58 -0.94
CA HIS A 18 -3.92 5.42 0.25
C HIS A 18 -5.30 5.82 0.77
N GLY A 19 -6.16 6.36 -0.11
CA GLY A 19 -7.49 6.83 0.32
C GLY A 19 -8.36 5.70 0.86
N LEU A 20 -8.40 4.55 0.19
CA LEU A 20 -9.22 3.42 0.63
C LEU A 20 -8.64 2.73 1.86
N SER A 21 -7.31 2.62 2.01
CA SER A 21 -6.70 2.11 3.24
C SER A 21 -6.99 3.02 4.44
N THR A 22 -6.89 4.35 4.24
CA THR A 22 -7.25 5.34 5.26
C THR A 22 -8.73 5.21 5.63
N ALA A 23 -9.62 5.15 4.64
CA ALA A 23 -11.05 5.01 4.86
C ALA A 23 -11.40 3.74 5.64
N TRP A 24 -10.81 2.60 5.23
CA TRP A 24 -11.01 1.33 5.95
C TRP A 24 -10.53 1.41 7.39
N LYS A 25 -9.30 1.88 7.63
CA LYS A 25 -8.75 1.95 9.00
C LYS A 25 -9.49 2.96 9.88
N LEU A 26 -9.89 4.10 9.35
CA LEU A 26 -10.75 5.04 10.09
C LEU A 26 -12.10 4.42 10.42
N SER A 27 -12.70 3.64 9.53
CA SER A 27 -13.99 3.00 9.76
C SER A 27 -13.99 1.99 10.91
N GLU A 28 -12.83 1.45 11.27
CA GLU A 28 -12.68 0.55 12.42
C GLU A 28 -12.73 1.29 13.77
N THR A 29 -12.47 2.60 13.77
CA THR A 29 -12.37 3.42 14.99
C THR A 29 -13.49 4.46 15.13
N TYR A 30 -14.11 4.86 14.02
CA TYR A 30 -15.19 5.84 14.03
C TYR A 30 -16.50 5.23 14.54
N LYS A 31 -17.19 5.97 15.42
CA LYS A 31 -18.51 5.56 15.95
C LYS A 31 -19.55 5.39 14.85
N ASN A 32 -19.52 6.29 13.85
CA ASN A 32 -20.40 6.28 12.68
C ASN A 32 -19.56 6.29 11.39
N PRO A 33 -19.17 5.14 10.85
CA PRO A 33 -18.37 5.10 9.62
C PRO A 33 -19.05 5.74 8.40
N GLY A 34 -20.37 5.88 8.41
CA GLY A 34 -21.13 6.61 7.39
C GLY A 34 -20.83 8.12 7.32
N ASP A 35 -20.16 8.67 8.34
CA ASP A 35 -19.65 10.05 8.35
C ASP A 35 -18.31 10.20 7.60
N ILE A 36 -17.76 9.10 7.06
CA ILE A 36 -16.56 9.07 6.22
C ILE A 36 -16.99 8.94 4.76
N VAL A 37 -16.53 9.88 3.93
CA VAL A 37 -16.83 9.91 2.50
C VAL A 37 -15.55 9.90 1.69
N VAL A 38 -15.42 8.94 0.77
CA VAL A 38 -14.33 8.89 -0.21
C VAL A 38 -14.86 9.44 -1.53
N LEU A 39 -14.19 10.43 -2.11
CA LEU A 39 -14.51 11.01 -3.40
C LEU A 39 -13.49 10.57 -4.46
N GLU A 40 -13.96 9.91 -5.49
CA GLU A 40 -13.12 9.47 -6.63
C GLU A 40 -13.69 10.05 -7.94
N LYS A 41 -12.83 10.73 -8.71
CA LYS A 41 -13.24 11.40 -9.96
C LYS A 41 -13.63 10.46 -11.10
N LYS A 42 -13.14 9.21 -11.07
CA LYS A 42 -13.45 8.18 -12.06
C LYS A 42 -13.99 6.94 -11.37
N ASP A 43 -13.27 5.85 -11.45
CA ASP A 43 -13.49 4.61 -10.70
C ASP A 43 -12.31 4.34 -9.78
N THR A 44 -12.51 3.57 -8.74
CA THR A 44 -11.42 3.11 -7.87
C THR A 44 -10.35 2.38 -8.69
N ALA A 45 -9.11 2.52 -8.31
CA ALA A 45 -7.96 2.01 -9.08
C ALA A 45 -7.78 2.59 -10.50
N ALA A 46 -8.48 3.64 -10.89
CA ALA A 46 -8.30 4.26 -12.23
C ALA A 46 -7.01 5.07 -12.37
N GLY A 47 -6.33 5.39 -11.26
CA GLY A 47 -5.08 6.16 -11.24
C GLY A 47 -3.84 5.29 -11.04
N ALA A 48 -2.78 5.90 -10.47
CA ALA A 48 -1.46 5.28 -10.27
C ALA A 48 -1.51 3.92 -9.56
N SER A 49 -2.38 3.78 -8.56
CA SER A 49 -2.53 2.51 -7.83
C SER A 49 -2.98 1.34 -8.72
N GLY A 50 -3.77 1.61 -9.75
CA GLY A 50 -4.26 0.57 -10.68
C GLY A 50 -3.29 0.18 -11.79
N ILE A 51 -2.22 0.95 -11.99
CA ILE A 51 -1.15 0.68 -12.98
C ILE A 51 0.18 0.32 -12.33
N ALA A 52 0.25 0.29 -11.00
CA ALA A 52 1.43 -0.13 -10.26
C ALA A 52 1.78 -1.60 -10.56
N CYS A 53 3.05 -1.96 -10.42
CA CYS A 53 3.52 -3.34 -10.64
C CYS A 53 3.05 -4.34 -9.56
N GLY A 54 2.57 -3.85 -8.44
CA GLY A 54 2.03 -4.69 -7.35
C GLY A 54 3.08 -5.44 -6.54
N VAL A 55 4.37 -5.12 -6.67
CA VAL A 55 5.45 -5.75 -5.89
C VAL A 55 5.34 -5.37 -4.43
N ILE A 56 5.44 -6.37 -3.56
CA ILE A 56 5.44 -6.25 -2.10
C ILE A 56 6.80 -6.70 -1.60
N ARG A 57 7.48 -5.81 -0.85
CA ARG A 57 8.83 -6.06 -0.32
C ARG A 57 9.12 -5.18 0.89
N ASN A 58 10.17 -5.54 1.64
CA ASN A 58 10.74 -4.74 2.73
C ASN A 58 12.19 -4.28 2.44
N ASN A 59 12.63 -4.34 1.20
CA ASN A 59 13.97 -3.96 0.76
C ASN A 59 14.10 -2.44 0.66
N TYR A 60 14.40 -1.77 1.78
CA TYR A 60 14.56 -0.32 1.87
C TYR A 60 15.72 0.06 2.80
N PHE A 61 16.49 1.07 2.42
CA PHE A 61 17.59 1.61 3.24
C PHE A 61 17.08 2.44 4.43
N GLN A 62 15.95 3.13 4.29
CA GLN A 62 15.42 3.99 5.34
C GLN A 62 14.73 3.16 6.43
N PRO A 63 15.13 3.31 7.72
CA PRO A 63 14.53 2.58 8.83
C PRO A 63 13.01 2.72 8.91
N ALA A 64 12.49 3.95 8.84
CA ALA A 64 11.06 4.22 8.89
C ALA A 64 10.28 3.49 7.77
N MET A 65 10.86 3.39 6.57
CA MET A 65 10.24 2.65 5.46
C MET A 65 10.20 1.15 5.72
N ARG A 66 11.24 0.57 6.35
CA ARG A 66 11.24 -0.85 6.69
C ARG A 66 10.17 -1.21 7.72
N GLU A 67 10.07 -0.41 8.77
CA GLU A 67 9.03 -0.59 9.79
C GLU A 67 7.64 -0.47 9.19
N LEU A 68 7.41 0.57 8.38
CA LEU A 68 6.14 0.77 7.69
C LEU A 68 5.81 -0.39 6.74
N MET A 69 6.78 -0.88 5.98
CA MET A 69 6.56 -2.00 5.05
C MET A 69 6.37 -3.33 5.78
N ALA A 70 7.07 -3.58 6.89
CA ALA A 70 6.84 -4.75 7.72
C ALA A 70 5.40 -4.76 8.29
N HIS A 71 4.93 -3.61 8.77
CA HIS A 71 3.52 -3.45 9.16
C HIS A 71 2.58 -3.68 7.96
N SER A 72 2.89 -3.11 6.79
CA SER A 72 2.06 -3.26 5.59
C SER A 72 1.96 -4.73 5.14
N VAL A 73 3.04 -5.51 5.23
CA VAL A 73 3.01 -6.96 4.94
C VAL A 73 2.02 -7.68 5.86
N SER A 74 1.96 -7.35 7.15
CA SER A 74 0.98 -7.94 8.06
C SER A 74 -0.47 -7.65 7.67
N VAL A 75 -0.72 -6.48 7.04
CA VAL A 75 -2.03 -6.15 6.48
C VAL A 75 -2.35 -7.05 5.28
N TRP A 76 -1.40 -7.29 4.37
CA TRP A 76 -1.57 -8.22 3.25
C TRP A 76 -1.83 -9.65 3.73
N GLU A 77 -1.09 -10.10 4.75
CA GLU A 77 -1.24 -11.42 5.39
C GLU A 77 -2.58 -11.59 6.10
N SER A 78 -3.24 -10.51 6.54
CA SER A 78 -4.51 -10.58 7.26
C SER A 78 -5.67 -11.12 6.42
N ASP A 79 -5.63 -10.94 5.10
CA ASP A 79 -6.64 -11.47 4.17
C ASP A 79 -6.04 -11.65 2.76
N PRO A 80 -5.12 -12.60 2.59
CA PRO A 80 -4.37 -12.76 1.35
C PRO A 80 -5.26 -13.10 0.16
N LYS A 81 -6.38 -13.77 0.42
CA LYS A 81 -7.34 -14.13 -0.63
C LYS A 81 -8.06 -12.91 -1.18
N ALA A 82 -8.56 -12.02 -0.31
CA ALA A 82 -9.23 -10.79 -0.74
C ALA A 82 -8.25 -9.84 -1.44
N PHE A 83 -7.08 -9.65 -0.87
CA PHE A 83 -6.04 -8.78 -1.44
C PHE A 83 -5.32 -9.37 -2.64
N LYS A 84 -5.54 -10.64 -2.97
CA LYS A 84 -4.79 -11.36 -4.02
C LYS A 84 -3.28 -11.26 -3.81
N TYR A 85 -2.87 -11.38 -2.57
CA TYR A 85 -1.47 -11.39 -2.15
C TYR A 85 -0.85 -12.78 -2.36
N ASN A 86 0.29 -12.80 -3.02
CA ASN A 86 1.04 -14.00 -3.37
C ASN A 86 2.46 -13.87 -2.82
N PRO A 87 2.75 -14.46 -1.65
CA PRO A 87 4.07 -14.43 -1.02
C PRO A 87 5.03 -15.43 -1.69
N VAL A 88 5.38 -15.15 -2.93
CA VAL A 88 6.31 -16.00 -3.71
C VAL A 88 7.77 -15.72 -3.41
N GLY A 89 8.04 -14.76 -2.53
CA GLY A 89 9.35 -14.25 -2.20
C GLY A 89 9.75 -13.03 -3.03
N TYR A 90 10.72 -12.27 -2.50
CA TYR A 90 11.40 -11.20 -3.22
C TYR A 90 12.91 -11.44 -3.09
N LEU A 91 13.62 -11.45 -4.21
CA LEU A 91 15.05 -11.69 -4.29
C LEU A 91 15.78 -10.40 -4.69
N GLN A 92 16.67 -9.93 -3.82
CA GLN A 92 17.71 -8.97 -4.17
C GLN A 92 18.99 -9.76 -4.44
N ILE A 93 19.42 -9.78 -5.70
CA ILE A 93 20.66 -10.44 -6.13
C ILE A 93 21.66 -9.37 -6.56
N SER A 94 22.89 -9.45 -6.08
CA SER A 94 23.85 -8.34 -6.20
C SER A 94 25.28 -8.81 -6.37
N PRO A 95 26.09 -8.07 -7.16
CA PRO A 95 27.53 -8.25 -7.24
C PRO A 95 28.24 -7.69 -6.00
N GLU A 96 29.54 -7.94 -5.86
CA GLU A 96 30.37 -7.57 -4.71
C GLU A 96 30.28 -6.08 -4.36
N VAL A 97 30.22 -5.21 -5.34
CA VAL A 97 30.15 -3.76 -5.13
C VAL A 97 28.93 -3.31 -4.29
N MET A 98 27.88 -4.12 -4.21
CA MET A 98 26.66 -3.87 -3.43
C MET A 98 26.55 -4.71 -2.16
N HIS A 99 27.58 -5.52 -1.85
CA HIS A 99 27.52 -6.46 -0.74
C HIS A 99 27.21 -5.81 0.60
N GLU A 100 27.94 -4.76 0.98
CA GLU A 100 27.77 -4.04 2.24
C GLU A 100 26.34 -3.44 2.38
N ASP A 101 25.81 -2.87 1.29
CA ASP A 101 24.46 -2.32 1.26
C ASP A 101 23.41 -3.41 1.53
N VAL A 102 23.50 -4.55 0.85
CA VAL A 102 22.55 -5.64 0.98
C VAL A 102 22.66 -6.30 2.36
N ALA A 103 23.88 -6.50 2.87
CA ALA A 103 24.12 -6.98 4.23
C ALA A 103 23.50 -6.04 5.28
N SER A 104 23.65 -4.73 5.11
CA SER A 104 23.05 -3.73 5.98
C SER A 104 21.50 -3.81 5.99
N ILE A 105 20.88 -4.04 4.84
CA ILE A 105 19.42 -4.23 4.77
C ILE A 105 19.02 -5.49 5.55
N TYR A 106 19.72 -6.60 5.38
CA TYR A 106 19.46 -7.84 6.11
C TYR A 106 19.53 -7.66 7.63
N GLU A 107 20.60 -7.06 8.14
CA GLU A 107 20.75 -6.83 9.59
C GLU A 107 19.64 -5.95 10.15
N GLN A 108 19.19 -4.97 9.40
CA GLN A 108 18.11 -4.09 9.80
C GLN A 108 16.73 -4.76 9.71
N GLN A 109 16.50 -5.65 8.74
CA GLN A 109 15.30 -6.48 8.70
C GLN A 109 15.25 -7.43 9.90
N LYS A 110 16.36 -8.07 10.22
CA LYS A 110 16.53 -8.93 11.39
C LYS A 110 16.25 -8.18 12.71
N ALA A 111 16.74 -6.95 12.84
CA ALA A 111 16.53 -6.12 14.03
C ALA A 111 15.06 -5.79 14.30
N ILE A 112 14.22 -5.69 13.27
CA ILE A 112 12.77 -5.47 13.39
C ILE A 112 11.95 -6.78 13.34
N GLY A 113 12.61 -7.95 13.36
CA GLY A 113 11.94 -9.26 13.29
C GLY A 113 11.31 -9.59 11.94
N TYR A 114 11.73 -8.94 10.86
CA TYR A 114 11.27 -9.26 9.51
C TYR A 114 12.05 -10.44 8.94
N GLU A 115 11.34 -11.51 8.57
CA GLU A 115 11.95 -12.76 8.13
C GLU A 115 12.57 -12.65 6.73
N SER A 116 13.88 -12.81 6.65
CA SER A 116 14.66 -12.87 5.42
C SER A 116 15.84 -13.81 5.55
N VAL A 117 16.40 -14.22 4.42
CA VAL A 117 17.59 -15.07 4.34
C VAL A 117 18.66 -14.30 3.56
N PHE A 118 19.87 -14.24 4.10
CA PHE A 118 21.02 -13.63 3.44
C PHE A 118 22.08 -14.69 3.15
N ILE A 119 22.52 -14.76 1.91
CA ILE A 119 23.53 -15.70 1.41
C ILE A 119 24.70 -14.87 0.85
N GLU A 120 25.92 -15.26 1.22
CA GLU A 120 27.15 -14.57 0.86
C GLU A 120 28.10 -15.51 0.11
N GLY A 121 28.85 -14.95 -0.79
CA GLY A 121 29.83 -15.65 -1.62
C GLY A 121 29.25 -16.28 -2.88
N GLU A 122 29.99 -16.17 -3.99
CA GLU A 122 29.51 -16.53 -5.32
C GLU A 122 29.05 -18.00 -5.42
N LYS A 123 29.80 -18.90 -4.80
CA LYS A 123 29.47 -20.35 -4.82
C LYS A 123 28.15 -20.63 -4.09
N ASP A 124 27.97 -20.06 -2.90
CA ASP A 124 26.79 -20.31 -2.08
C ASP A 124 25.56 -19.59 -2.66
N CYS A 125 25.74 -18.38 -3.19
CA CYS A 125 24.69 -17.69 -3.96
C CYS A 125 24.27 -18.53 -5.16
N THR A 126 25.20 -19.06 -5.93
CA THR A 126 24.91 -19.94 -7.09
C THR A 126 24.15 -21.20 -6.66
N ASN A 127 24.58 -21.88 -5.59
CA ASN A 127 23.91 -23.06 -5.09
C ASN A 127 22.48 -22.75 -4.60
N TYR A 128 22.34 -21.65 -3.87
CA TYR A 128 21.03 -21.20 -3.37
C TYR A 128 20.08 -20.89 -4.51
N MET A 129 20.54 -20.12 -5.52
CA MET A 129 19.74 -19.74 -6.66
C MET A 129 19.36 -20.92 -7.55
N LYS A 130 20.25 -21.90 -7.74
CA LYS A 130 19.94 -23.16 -8.44
C LYS A 130 18.89 -24.01 -7.71
N GLY A 131 18.80 -23.88 -6.41
CA GLY A 131 17.72 -24.51 -5.62
C GLY A 131 16.33 -23.87 -5.84
N ILE A 132 16.28 -22.67 -6.42
CA ILE A 132 15.04 -21.96 -6.73
C ILE A 132 14.75 -22.01 -8.24
N PHE A 133 15.79 -21.85 -9.07
CA PHE A 133 15.75 -21.83 -10.52
C PHE A 133 16.77 -22.80 -11.08
N ASP A 134 16.36 -23.92 -11.61
CA ASP A 134 17.21 -25.01 -12.11
C ASP A 134 18.08 -24.58 -13.31
N ASP A 135 17.62 -23.59 -14.07
CA ASP A 135 18.31 -22.99 -15.22
C ASP A 135 19.16 -21.76 -14.88
N TRP A 136 19.44 -21.51 -13.59
CA TRP A 136 20.24 -20.36 -13.14
C TRP A 136 21.66 -20.35 -13.74
N GLN A 137 22.05 -19.26 -14.43
CA GLN A 137 23.32 -19.11 -15.12
C GLN A 137 24.08 -17.81 -14.79
N ALA A 138 23.52 -16.91 -13.95
CA ALA A 138 24.19 -15.65 -13.66
C ALA A 138 25.53 -15.88 -12.95
N GLN A 139 26.52 -15.06 -13.28
CA GLN A 139 27.87 -15.06 -12.72
C GLN A 139 28.15 -13.75 -12.00
N GLY A 140 29.16 -13.76 -11.11
CA GLY A 140 29.54 -12.57 -10.37
C GLY A 140 28.54 -12.10 -9.31
N ILE A 141 27.60 -12.96 -8.93
CA ILE A 141 26.65 -12.69 -7.84
C ILE A 141 27.25 -13.17 -6.54
N THR A 142 27.49 -12.25 -5.61
CA THR A 142 28.13 -12.52 -4.31
C THR A 142 27.22 -12.30 -3.12
N SER A 143 26.01 -11.74 -3.35
CA SER A 143 25.02 -11.54 -2.30
C SER A 143 23.62 -11.83 -2.81
N VAL A 144 22.86 -12.60 -2.03
CA VAL A 144 21.42 -12.84 -2.24
C VAL A 144 20.68 -12.56 -0.94
N LEU A 145 19.76 -11.59 -0.96
CA LEU A 145 18.81 -11.36 0.11
C LEU A 145 17.43 -11.84 -0.36
N HIS A 146 16.87 -12.83 0.33
CA HIS A 146 15.58 -13.41 0.01
C HIS A 146 14.56 -13.12 1.12
N GLU A 147 13.64 -12.24 0.85
CA GLU A 147 12.49 -11.93 1.70
C GLU A 147 11.38 -12.95 1.44
N LYS A 148 11.14 -13.86 2.39
CA LYS A 148 10.14 -14.93 2.23
C LYS A 148 8.71 -14.40 2.13
N LYS A 149 8.44 -13.30 2.81
CA LYS A 149 7.15 -12.60 2.81
C LYS A 149 7.02 -11.57 1.68
N GLY A 150 8.05 -11.36 0.89
CA GLY A 150 7.98 -10.58 -0.33
C GLY A 150 7.15 -11.28 -1.41
N GLY A 151 6.81 -10.56 -2.47
CA GLY A 151 6.07 -11.14 -3.57
C GLY A 151 5.25 -10.10 -4.33
N TYR A 152 4.00 -10.41 -4.65
CA TYR A 152 3.14 -9.48 -5.39
C TYR A 152 1.67 -9.62 -5.00
N ALA A 153 0.91 -8.56 -5.29
CA ALA A 153 -0.54 -8.57 -5.23
C ALA A 153 -1.13 -8.04 -6.54
N PHE A 154 -2.30 -8.53 -6.92
CA PHE A 154 -3.05 -7.96 -8.05
C PHE A 154 -3.64 -6.62 -7.63
N ASN A 155 -3.00 -5.53 -8.00
CA ASN A 155 -3.26 -4.18 -7.52
C ASN A 155 -4.73 -3.75 -7.66
N LYS A 156 -5.38 -3.97 -8.81
CA LYS A 156 -6.79 -3.62 -9.00
C LYS A 156 -7.72 -4.39 -8.07
N ASP A 157 -7.45 -5.68 -7.88
CA ASP A 157 -8.27 -6.54 -7.01
C ASP A 157 -8.06 -6.17 -5.53
N SER A 158 -6.82 -5.86 -5.15
CA SER A 158 -6.50 -5.37 -3.81
C SER A 158 -7.23 -4.07 -3.47
N ILE A 159 -7.30 -3.14 -4.44
CA ILE A 159 -8.02 -1.88 -4.25
C ILE A 159 -9.53 -2.11 -4.15
N LYS A 160 -10.09 -3.01 -4.96
CA LYS A 160 -11.50 -3.41 -4.84
C LYS A 160 -11.79 -4.09 -3.49
N ALA A 161 -10.86 -4.87 -2.96
CA ALA A 161 -10.99 -5.45 -1.63
C ALA A 161 -11.03 -4.36 -0.55
N LEU A 162 -10.17 -3.34 -0.63
CA LEU A 162 -10.20 -2.20 0.29
C LEU A 162 -11.51 -1.40 0.16
N GLU A 163 -12.00 -1.18 -1.06
CA GLU A 163 -13.31 -0.57 -1.27
C GLU A 163 -14.43 -1.38 -0.62
N SER A 164 -14.43 -2.69 -0.83
CA SER A 164 -15.42 -3.60 -0.23
C SER A 164 -15.35 -3.58 1.30
N LYS A 165 -14.15 -3.68 1.89
CA LYS A 165 -13.96 -3.61 3.35
C LYS A 165 -14.45 -2.26 3.91
N SER A 166 -14.13 -1.15 3.24
CA SER A 166 -14.58 0.19 3.65
C SER A 166 -16.11 0.32 3.59
N THR A 167 -16.71 -0.08 2.48
CA THR A 167 -18.17 0.02 2.30
C THR A 167 -18.95 -0.93 3.19
N SER A 168 -18.44 -2.13 3.47
CA SER A 168 -19.03 -3.07 4.42
C SER A 168 -19.06 -2.52 5.85
N ASN A 169 -18.10 -1.68 6.20
CA ASN A 169 -18.09 -0.97 7.48
C ASN A 169 -18.97 0.30 7.49
N GLY A 170 -19.56 0.67 6.34
CA GLY A 170 -20.47 1.81 6.23
C GLY A 170 -19.88 3.08 5.60
N VAL A 171 -18.61 3.09 5.20
CA VAL A 171 -18.00 4.23 4.48
C VAL A 171 -18.71 4.47 3.15
N GLN A 172 -18.95 5.73 2.81
CA GLN A 172 -19.54 6.13 1.55
C GLN A 172 -18.44 6.34 0.49
N VAL A 173 -18.31 5.44 -0.48
CA VAL A 173 -17.39 5.58 -1.61
C VAL A 173 -18.15 6.10 -2.83
N MET A 174 -17.86 7.34 -3.21
CA MET A 174 -18.56 8.04 -4.29
C MET A 174 -17.64 8.16 -5.52
N LYS A 175 -18.00 7.43 -6.56
CA LYS A 175 -17.30 7.42 -7.85
C LYS A 175 -17.88 8.43 -8.82
N GLY A 176 -17.05 8.92 -9.75
CA GLY A 176 -17.44 9.93 -10.74
C GLY A 176 -17.73 11.29 -10.09
N VAL A 177 -17.11 11.61 -8.96
CA VAL A 177 -17.20 12.89 -8.25
C VAL A 177 -15.83 13.56 -8.23
N LYS A 178 -15.67 14.64 -8.97
CA LYS A 178 -14.41 15.38 -9.07
C LYS A 178 -14.39 16.52 -8.06
N VAL A 179 -13.40 16.51 -7.18
CA VAL A 179 -13.11 17.66 -6.30
C VAL A 179 -12.54 18.80 -7.16
N THR A 180 -13.07 20.00 -6.97
CA THR A 180 -12.71 21.21 -7.73
C THR A 180 -12.13 22.31 -6.84
N GLY A 181 -12.35 22.26 -5.52
CA GLY A 181 -11.86 23.26 -4.60
C GLY A 181 -12.16 22.93 -3.14
N PHE A 182 -11.85 23.89 -2.28
CA PHE A 182 -12.08 23.81 -0.84
C PHE A 182 -12.79 25.05 -0.31
N LYS A 183 -13.80 24.85 0.52
CA LYS A 183 -14.45 25.93 1.27
C LYS A 183 -13.63 26.21 2.53
N LYS A 184 -13.31 27.47 2.77
CA LYS A 184 -12.61 27.93 3.97
C LYS A 184 -13.56 28.64 4.92
N GLY A 185 -13.29 28.59 6.20
CA GLY A 185 -14.03 29.35 7.22
C GLY A 185 -13.84 30.85 7.04
N SER A 186 -14.87 31.64 7.35
CA SER A 186 -14.91 33.08 7.13
C SER A 186 -13.76 33.84 7.81
N ASN A 187 -13.28 33.35 8.95
CA ASN A 187 -12.25 33.99 9.76
C ASN A 187 -11.03 33.09 10.03
N SER A 188 -10.87 32.01 9.24
CA SER A 188 -9.76 31.04 9.43
C SER A 188 -9.28 30.50 8.11
N GLN A 189 -8.06 29.95 8.10
CA GLN A 189 -7.55 29.17 6.97
C GLN A 189 -8.02 27.71 6.99
N ALA A 190 -8.81 27.32 8.01
CA ALA A 190 -9.30 25.96 8.15
C ALA A 190 -10.26 25.61 7.01
N VAL A 191 -10.07 24.43 6.44
CA VAL A 191 -11.01 23.86 5.46
C VAL A 191 -12.27 23.41 6.19
N THR A 192 -13.42 23.90 5.73
CA THR A 192 -14.74 23.60 6.31
C THR A 192 -15.64 22.85 5.32
N GLY A 193 -15.14 22.55 4.14
CA GLY A 193 -15.88 21.80 3.13
C GLY A 193 -15.07 21.56 1.87
N VAL A 194 -15.59 20.66 1.05
CA VAL A 194 -15.02 20.26 -0.23
C VAL A 194 -16.00 20.61 -1.34
N GLU A 195 -15.53 21.33 -2.33
CA GLU A 195 -16.27 21.69 -3.55
C GLU A 195 -16.06 20.60 -4.60
N THR A 196 -17.14 20.20 -5.25
CA THR A 196 -17.11 19.17 -6.29
C THR A 196 -17.88 19.61 -7.52
N ASP A 197 -17.71 18.91 -8.63
CA ASP A 197 -18.51 19.09 -9.86
C ASP A 197 -20.00 18.72 -9.69
N LYS A 198 -20.40 18.21 -8.51
CA LYS A 198 -21.79 17.80 -8.19
C LYS A 198 -22.38 18.51 -6.99
N GLY A 199 -21.66 19.45 -6.39
CA GLY A 199 -22.09 20.22 -5.22
C GLY A 199 -21.02 20.32 -4.15
N ILE A 200 -21.41 20.79 -2.97
CA ILE A 200 -20.51 21.02 -1.84
C ILE A 200 -20.83 20.02 -0.72
N ILE A 201 -19.79 19.51 -0.08
CA ILE A 201 -19.87 18.71 1.15
C ILE A 201 -19.24 19.54 2.27
N GLU A 202 -20.00 19.90 3.31
CA GLU A 202 -19.42 20.45 4.53
C GLU A 202 -18.71 19.34 5.30
N CYS A 203 -17.52 19.60 5.83
CA CYS A 203 -16.74 18.59 6.56
C CYS A 203 -15.87 19.21 7.64
N GLU A 204 -15.50 18.37 8.62
CA GLU A 204 -14.61 18.74 9.72
C GLU A 204 -13.13 18.49 9.34
N GLN A 205 -12.87 17.51 8.48
CA GLN A 205 -11.52 17.08 8.08
C GLN A 205 -11.50 16.69 6.58
N VAL A 206 -10.33 16.93 5.96
CA VAL A 206 -10.04 16.52 4.58
C VAL A 206 -8.66 15.85 4.55
#